data_1aed1021040ae8112f7867ee8296b21a
#
_entry.id   1aed1021040ae8112f7867ee8296b21a
#
_cell.length_a   1.000
_cell.length_b   1.000
_cell.length_c   1.000
_cell.angle_alpha   90.00
_cell.angle_beta   90.00
_cell.angle_gamma   90.00
#
_symmetry.space_group_name_H-M   'P 1'
#
loop_
_entity.id
_entity.type
_entity.pdbx_description
1 polymer ?
#
loop_
_entity_poly.entity_id
_entity_poly.type
_entity_poly.pdbx_seq_one_letter_code
_entity_poly.pdbx_strand_id
1 'polypeptide(L)'
;MIFQPRQFLRALVLAAFSVFIFKLHYTGEIDKLINPKYDYTSLIAAGVFAFLFIIQLTRIWKVNDDHTGDCGCGHDHGESKPFFIKLMHYTVIALPLITGFTLSPAVLNSSVAANKGTMLTKTEIAPQTEGEKEHVMTPEIQQGLADSAMPKSAYDRKMDQFKHEKRIVMNDDMFADYYDEVTSSLDHYIGKEITVKGFVHKEAGLRAHQLVLSRFMITHCIADASLIGFLAEWNGAEQLQPDTWIELEGTLDKASYNGAVIPIIRAKRWKEISEPEQPYVYPAAINMTE
;
A
#
# COMPACT_ATOMS: atom_id res chain seq x y z
N MET A 1 42.05 -22.74 -1.60
CA MET A 1 40.76 -21.99 -1.67
C MET A 1 40.98 -20.55 -1.24
N ILE A 2 40.64 -19.60 -2.08
CA ILE A 2 40.80 -18.16 -1.79
C ILE A 2 39.42 -17.57 -1.47
N PHE A 3 39.31 -16.91 -0.31
CA PHE A 3 38.09 -16.22 0.11
C PHE A 3 37.83 -14.98 -0.78
N GLN A 4 36.58 -14.83 -1.24
CA GLN A 4 36.17 -13.77 -2.14
C GLN A 4 35.26 -12.76 -1.38
N PRO A 5 35.80 -11.65 -0.83
CA PRO A 5 35.02 -10.73 0.00
C PRO A 5 33.85 -10.08 -0.76
N ARG A 6 33.98 -9.86 -2.07
CA ARG A 6 32.90 -9.32 -2.91
C ARG A 6 31.72 -10.30 -3.03
N GLN A 7 32.00 -11.61 -3.14
CA GLN A 7 30.96 -12.64 -3.25
C GLN A 7 30.28 -12.84 -1.89
N PHE A 8 31.05 -12.79 -0.81
CA PHE A 8 30.53 -12.83 0.55
C PHE A 8 29.55 -11.67 0.82
N LEU A 9 29.91 -10.44 0.43
CA LEU A 9 29.03 -9.29 0.62
C LEU A 9 27.71 -9.39 -0.18
N ARG A 10 27.77 -9.94 -1.41
CA ARG A 10 26.57 -10.21 -2.20
C ARG A 10 25.68 -11.26 -1.52
N ALA A 11 26.28 -12.32 -0.99
CA ALA A 11 25.55 -13.32 -0.22
C ALA A 11 24.87 -12.70 1.02
N LEU A 12 25.58 -11.84 1.75
CA LEU A 12 25.04 -11.15 2.92
C LEU A 12 23.82 -10.29 2.57
N VAL A 13 23.87 -9.55 1.46
CA VAL A 13 22.76 -8.72 0.99
C VAL A 13 21.53 -9.58 0.65
N LEU A 14 21.73 -10.70 -0.09
CA LEU A 14 20.62 -11.61 -0.44
C LEU A 14 19.98 -12.22 0.80
N ALA A 15 20.82 -12.67 1.77
CA ALA A 15 20.32 -13.17 3.05
C ALA A 15 19.53 -12.11 3.80
N ALA A 16 20.06 -10.88 3.86
CA ALA A 16 19.40 -9.78 4.57
C ALA A 16 18.02 -9.44 3.97
N PHE A 17 17.89 -9.39 2.64
CA PHE A 17 16.58 -9.19 2.00
C PHE A 17 15.61 -10.33 2.28
N SER A 18 16.06 -11.59 2.16
CA SER A 18 15.21 -12.75 2.45
C SER A 18 14.71 -12.73 3.90
N VAL A 19 15.61 -12.53 4.86
CA VAL A 19 15.28 -12.48 6.30
C VAL A 19 14.37 -11.28 6.60
N PHE A 20 14.60 -10.13 5.97
CA PHE A 20 13.79 -8.93 6.15
C PHE A 20 12.35 -9.15 5.70
N ILE A 21 12.14 -9.66 4.47
CA ILE A 21 10.79 -9.92 3.99
C ILE A 21 10.11 -10.99 4.85
N PHE A 22 10.82 -12.04 5.22
CA PHE A 22 10.28 -13.08 6.10
C PHE A 22 9.91 -12.53 7.49
N LYS A 23 10.73 -11.63 8.06
CA LYS A 23 10.41 -10.92 9.32
C LYS A 23 9.08 -10.17 9.18
N LEU A 24 8.92 -9.39 8.11
CA LEU A 24 7.71 -8.59 7.88
C LEU A 24 6.45 -9.47 7.82
N HIS A 25 6.52 -10.62 7.16
CA HIS A 25 5.42 -11.59 7.13
C HIS A 25 5.15 -12.21 8.50
N TYR A 26 6.22 -12.61 9.21
CA TYR A 26 6.09 -13.22 10.53
C TYR A 26 5.49 -12.28 11.57
N THR A 27 5.79 -10.99 11.49
CA THR A 27 5.26 -9.96 12.41
C THR A 27 3.93 -9.36 11.96
N GLY A 28 3.44 -9.66 10.74
CA GLY A 28 2.27 -9.01 10.14
C GLY A 28 2.52 -7.54 9.74
N GLU A 29 3.76 -7.06 9.83
CA GLU A 29 4.09 -5.68 9.44
C GLU A 29 4.05 -5.46 7.93
N ILE A 30 3.99 -6.53 7.14
CA ILE A 30 3.92 -6.47 5.68
C ILE A 30 2.67 -5.72 5.20
N ASP A 31 1.53 -5.88 5.86
CA ASP A 31 0.24 -5.25 5.53
C ASP A 31 0.28 -3.73 5.66
N LYS A 32 1.28 -3.18 6.39
CA LYS A 32 1.51 -1.74 6.46
C LYS A 32 2.31 -1.19 5.28
N LEU A 33 2.89 -2.05 4.45
CA LEU A 33 3.81 -1.68 3.38
C LEU A 33 3.27 -1.99 2.00
N ILE A 34 2.56 -3.11 1.83
CA ILE A 34 2.00 -3.55 0.55
C ILE A 34 0.53 -3.93 0.68
N ASN A 35 -0.18 -3.92 -0.44
CA ASN A 35 -1.54 -4.43 -0.50
C ASN A 35 -1.53 -5.96 -0.27
N PRO A 36 -2.38 -6.50 0.62
CA PRO A 36 -2.44 -7.93 0.97
C PRO A 36 -2.55 -8.88 -0.22
N LYS A 37 -3.11 -8.43 -1.35
CA LYS A 37 -3.15 -9.23 -2.59
C LYS A 37 -1.77 -9.66 -3.10
N TYR A 38 -0.70 -8.97 -2.67
CA TYR A 38 0.68 -9.27 -3.07
C TYR A 38 1.47 -10.07 -2.03
N ASP A 39 0.87 -10.49 -0.93
CA ASP A 39 1.53 -11.21 0.17
C ASP A 39 2.19 -12.49 -0.33
N TYR A 40 1.45 -13.29 -1.10
CA TYR A 40 1.99 -14.53 -1.67
C TYR A 40 3.17 -14.27 -2.61
N THR A 41 3.08 -13.24 -3.45
CA THR A 41 4.15 -12.85 -4.37
C THR A 41 5.41 -12.39 -3.62
N SER A 42 5.24 -11.63 -2.54
CA SER A 42 6.37 -11.17 -1.72
C SER A 42 7.02 -12.31 -0.94
N LEU A 43 6.25 -13.31 -0.51
CA LEU A 43 6.78 -14.53 0.12
C LEU A 43 7.60 -15.37 -0.86
N ILE A 44 7.13 -15.50 -2.12
CA ILE A 44 7.90 -16.14 -3.19
C ILE A 44 9.22 -15.38 -3.40
N ALA A 45 9.20 -14.05 -3.44
CA ALA A 45 10.41 -13.24 -3.57
C ALA A 45 11.42 -13.53 -2.44
N ALA A 46 10.95 -13.66 -1.19
CA ALA A 46 11.80 -14.05 -0.06
C ALA A 46 12.44 -15.43 -0.28
N GLY A 47 11.68 -16.40 -0.79
CA GLY A 47 12.17 -17.73 -1.16
C GLY A 47 13.23 -17.70 -2.27
N VAL A 48 13.00 -16.89 -3.31
CA VAL A 48 13.98 -16.70 -4.40
C VAL A 48 15.27 -16.08 -3.87
N PHE A 49 15.20 -15.06 -3.00
CA PHE A 49 16.39 -14.49 -2.38
C PHE A 49 17.15 -15.51 -1.52
N ALA A 50 16.45 -16.36 -0.75
CA ALA A 50 17.06 -17.44 0.01
C ALA A 50 17.76 -18.47 -0.91
N PHE A 51 17.12 -18.85 -2.00
CA PHE A 51 17.70 -19.76 -3.00
C PHE A 51 18.96 -19.16 -3.66
N LEU A 52 18.90 -17.91 -4.08
CA LEU A 52 20.06 -17.21 -4.65
C LEU A 52 21.18 -17.04 -3.62
N PHE A 53 20.85 -16.84 -2.34
CA PHE A 53 21.83 -16.83 -1.27
C PHE A 53 22.58 -18.17 -1.18
N ILE A 54 21.87 -19.30 -1.22
CA ILE A 54 22.48 -20.64 -1.17
C ILE A 54 23.43 -20.84 -2.35
N ILE A 55 23.03 -20.46 -3.57
CA ILE A 55 23.89 -20.52 -4.75
C ILE A 55 25.11 -19.59 -4.55
N GLN A 56 24.94 -18.42 -3.98
CA GLN A 56 26.03 -17.48 -3.78
C GLN A 56 27.06 -17.97 -2.77
N LEU A 57 26.66 -18.78 -1.77
CA LEU A 57 27.58 -19.40 -0.79
C LEU A 57 28.61 -20.26 -1.48
N THR A 58 28.25 -21.02 -2.52
CA THR A 58 29.19 -21.87 -3.25
C THR A 58 30.26 -21.07 -4.01
N ARG A 59 30.00 -19.78 -4.28
CA ARG A 59 30.90 -18.88 -5.01
C ARG A 59 31.84 -18.08 -4.11
N ILE A 60 31.69 -18.16 -2.79
CA ILE A 60 32.55 -17.46 -1.83
C ILE A 60 33.99 -17.99 -1.85
N TRP A 61 34.12 -19.30 -2.14
CA TRP A 61 35.39 -19.98 -2.15
C TRP A 61 35.76 -20.37 -3.59
N LYS A 62 36.83 -19.79 -4.16
CA LYS A 62 37.38 -20.23 -5.43
C LYS A 62 38.49 -21.26 -5.18
N VAL A 63 38.46 -22.35 -5.93
CA VAL A 63 39.64 -23.26 -6.10
C VAL A 63 40.62 -22.54 -7.01
N ASN A 64 41.90 -22.48 -6.63
CA ASN A 64 42.95 -22.06 -7.57
C ASN A 64 43.11 -23.17 -8.60
N ASP A 65 42.52 -23.02 -9.76
CA ASP A 65 42.96 -23.75 -10.94
C ASP A 65 44.08 -22.90 -11.56
N ASP A 66 45.33 -23.31 -11.29
CA ASP A 66 46.51 -22.79 -11.98
C ASP A 66 46.50 -23.27 -13.44
N HIS A 67 45.54 -22.86 -14.21
CA HIS A 67 45.62 -22.94 -15.67
C HIS A 67 46.26 -21.66 -16.18
N THR A 68 47.58 -21.74 -16.37
CA THR A 68 48.36 -20.86 -17.23
C THR A 68 47.90 -21.03 -18.69
N GLY A 69 46.74 -20.43 -18.99
CA GLY A 69 46.19 -20.27 -20.35
C GLY A 69 45.99 -18.79 -20.57
N ASP A 70 46.99 -18.15 -21.12
CA ASP A 70 46.91 -16.76 -21.62
C ASP A 70 45.92 -16.70 -22.78
N CYS A 71 44.62 -16.56 -22.47
CA CYS A 71 43.62 -16.12 -23.43
C CYS A 71 43.52 -14.62 -23.35
N GLY A 72 44.22 -13.92 -24.23
CA GLY A 72 44.23 -12.47 -24.40
C GLY A 72 42.87 -11.83 -24.77
N CYS A 73 41.83 -12.10 -24.01
CA CYS A 73 40.58 -11.38 -24.02
C CYS A 73 40.65 -10.29 -22.94
N GLY A 74 41.26 -9.19 -23.28
CA GLY A 74 41.36 -7.99 -22.41
C GLY A 74 40.02 -7.33 -22.12
N HIS A 75 39.16 -8.00 -21.39
CA HIS A 75 37.99 -7.38 -20.76
C HIS A 75 38.21 -7.25 -19.25
N ASP A 76 39.23 -6.44 -18.91
CA ASP A 76 39.35 -5.92 -17.54
C ASP A 76 38.30 -4.81 -17.32
N HIS A 77 37.06 -5.19 -17.03
CA HIS A 77 36.03 -4.30 -16.52
C HIS A 77 36.19 -4.06 -15.02
N GLY A 78 37.39 -4.18 -14.52
CA GLY A 78 37.80 -3.89 -13.16
C GLY A 78 38.34 -2.50 -12.98
N GLU A 79 37.70 -1.45 -13.59
CA GLU A 79 38.01 -0.07 -13.20
C GLU A 79 37.96 0.00 -11.68
N SER A 80 39.10 0.36 -11.12
CA SER A 80 39.27 0.62 -9.69
C SER A 80 38.51 1.90 -9.34
N LYS A 81 37.16 1.79 -9.32
CA LYS A 81 36.34 2.90 -8.83
C LYS A 81 36.86 3.32 -7.47
N PRO A 82 37.06 4.62 -7.24
CA PRO A 82 37.57 5.12 -5.99
C PRO A 82 36.75 4.58 -4.81
N PHE A 83 37.40 4.34 -3.69
CA PHE A 83 36.80 3.75 -2.48
C PHE A 83 35.46 4.39 -2.11
N PHE A 84 35.33 5.70 -2.22
CA PHE A 84 34.10 6.45 -1.96
C PHE A 84 32.92 6.01 -2.84
N ILE A 85 33.13 5.73 -4.11
CA ILE A 85 32.04 5.28 -5.01
C ILE A 85 31.57 3.89 -4.60
N LYS A 86 32.52 2.98 -4.24
CA LYS A 86 32.16 1.65 -3.72
C LYS A 86 31.40 1.73 -2.41
N LEU A 87 31.88 2.56 -1.48
CA LEU A 87 31.22 2.81 -0.19
C LEU A 87 29.81 3.34 -0.39
N MET A 88 29.62 4.33 -1.27
CA MET A 88 28.32 4.90 -1.58
C MET A 88 27.32 3.85 -2.09
N HIS A 89 27.75 2.95 -3.01
CA HIS A 89 26.88 1.86 -3.50
C HIS A 89 26.42 0.94 -2.36
N TYR A 90 27.33 0.58 -1.46
CA TYR A 90 26.98 -0.29 -0.33
C TYR A 90 26.09 0.44 0.70
N THR A 91 26.33 1.73 0.93
CA THR A 91 25.50 2.52 1.82
C THR A 91 24.06 2.64 1.30
N VAL A 92 23.86 2.87 0.00
CA VAL A 92 22.54 2.95 -0.62
C VAL A 92 21.74 1.64 -0.43
N ILE A 93 22.42 0.48 -0.45
CA ILE A 93 21.76 -0.83 -0.25
C ILE A 93 21.60 -1.14 1.24
N ALA A 94 22.60 -0.84 2.06
CA ALA A 94 22.61 -1.18 3.49
C ALA A 94 21.67 -0.30 4.31
N LEU A 95 21.56 0.99 3.99
CA LEU A 95 20.76 1.95 4.75
C LEU A 95 19.28 1.54 4.85
N PRO A 96 18.56 1.22 3.74
CA PRO A 96 17.17 0.77 3.82
C PRO A 96 17.00 -0.53 4.61
N LEU A 97 17.96 -1.45 4.51
CA LEU A 97 17.93 -2.70 5.28
C LEU A 97 18.10 -2.41 6.78
N ILE A 98 19.11 -1.61 7.16
CA ILE A 98 19.35 -1.26 8.56
C ILE A 98 18.11 -0.55 9.14
N THR A 99 17.57 0.45 8.44
CA THR A 99 16.37 1.17 8.91
C THR A 99 15.16 0.23 9.00
N GLY A 100 14.95 -0.65 8.01
CA GLY A 100 13.84 -1.61 8.03
C GLY A 100 13.93 -2.67 9.12
N PHE A 101 15.15 -3.05 9.56
CA PHE A 101 15.33 -3.96 10.70
C PHE A 101 15.19 -3.27 12.05
N THR A 102 15.54 -1.99 12.14
CA THR A 102 15.57 -1.25 13.41
C THR A 102 14.30 -0.47 13.71
N LEU A 103 13.58 -0.04 12.65
CA LEU A 103 12.36 0.75 12.78
C LEU A 103 11.16 -0.10 12.29
N SER A 104 10.15 -0.22 13.14
CA SER A 104 8.87 -0.80 12.69
C SER A 104 8.17 0.17 11.74
N PRO A 105 7.51 -0.32 10.67
CA PRO A 105 6.73 0.52 9.79
C PRO A 105 5.65 1.29 10.56
N ALA A 106 5.69 2.61 10.48
CA ALA A 106 4.66 3.45 11.06
C ALA A 106 3.44 3.51 10.13
N VAL A 107 2.26 3.61 10.72
CA VAL A 107 1.03 3.88 9.97
C VAL A 107 1.07 5.32 9.46
N LEU A 108 0.56 5.52 8.22
CA LEU A 108 0.43 6.84 7.65
C LEU A 108 -0.58 7.67 8.47
N ASN A 109 -0.29 8.93 8.67
CA ASN A 109 -1.06 9.85 9.50
C ASN A 109 -1.42 11.15 8.75
N SER A 110 -2.13 12.05 9.44
CA SER A 110 -2.59 13.33 8.88
C SER A 110 -1.44 14.25 8.43
N SER A 111 -0.24 14.13 9.01
CA SER A 111 0.93 14.90 8.57
C SER A 111 1.41 14.49 7.16
N VAL A 112 1.34 13.19 6.86
CA VAL A 112 1.61 12.67 5.51
C VAL A 112 0.49 13.08 4.54
N ALA A 113 -0.77 13.04 5.01
CA ALA A 113 -1.93 13.50 4.26
C ALA A 113 -1.79 14.96 3.84
N ALA A 114 -1.39 15.85 4.74
CA ALA A 114 -1.18 17.28 4.46
C ALA A 114 -0.14 17.52 3.36
N ASN A 115 0.89 16.67 3.26
CA ASN A 115 1.94 16.79 2.24
C ASN A 115 1.51 16.20 0.88
N LYS A 116 0.66 15.16 0.87
CA LYS A 116 0.17 14.52 -0.37
C LYS A 116 -1.04 15.23 -0.98
N GLY A 117 -1.78 16.00 -0.18
CA GLY A 117 -3.08 16.59 -0.53
C GLY A 117 -4.21 15.56 -0.48
N THR A 118 -5.44 16.06 -0.31
CA THR A 118 -6.63 15.19 -0.32
C THR A 118 -7.16 15.01 -1.74
N MET A 119 -7.72 13.84 -2.03
CA MET A 119 -8.40 13.56 -3.30
C MET A 119 -9.86 14.04 -3.29
N LEU A 120 -10.27 14.92 -2.36
CA LEU A 120 -11.64 15.44 -2.32
C LEU A 120 -12.10 16.08 -3.65
N THR A 121 -11.17 16.62 -4.44
CA THR A 121 -11.46 17.28 -5.73
C THR A 121 -10.92 16.53 -6.94
N LYS A 122 -10.13 15.45 -6.76
CA LYS A 122 -9.67 14.63 -7.88
C LYS A 122 -10.66 13.49 -8.14
N THR A 123 -11.54 13.71 -9.08
CA THR A 123 -12.46 12.70 -9.66
C THR A 123 -11.71 11.65 -10.52
N GLU A 124 -10.40 11.61 -10.47
CA GLU A 124 -9.58 10.61 -11.15
C GLU A 124 -8.94 9.69 -10.11
N ILE A 125 -9.70 8.74 -9.56
CA ILE A 125 -9.15 7.41 -9.37
C ILE A 125 -8.78 7.00 -10.80
N ALA A 126 -7.48 6.94 -11.09
CA ALA A 126 -7.04 6.55 -12.43
C ALA A 126 -7.79 5.26 -12.77
N PRO A 127 -8.53 5.21 -13.90
CA PRO A 127 -9.22 3.99 -14.28
C PRO A 127 -8.16 2.91 -14.27
N GLN A 128 -8.44 1.79 -13.61
CA GLN A 128 -7.62 0.60 -13.74
C GLN A 128 -7.58 0.35 -15.25
N THR A 129 -6.47 0.72 -15.86
CA THR A 129 -6.29 0.57 -17.29
C THR A 129 -6.42 -0.91 -17.55
N GLU A 130 -7.52 -1.33 -18.19
CA GLU A 130 -7.62 -2.59 -18.87
C GLU A 130 -6.47 -2.62 -19.90
N GLY A 131 -5.33 -3.14 -19.48
CA GLY A 131 -4.12 -3.10 -20.27
C GLY A 131 -2.89 -3.65 -19.57
N GLU A 132 -3.00 -4.40 -18.50
CA GLU A 132 -1.91 -5.29 -18.10
C GLU A 132 -1.81 -6.36 -19.19
N LYS A 133 -0.84 -6.15 -20.08
CA LYS A 133 -0.38 -7.18 -21.00
C LYS A 133 -0.11 -8.41 -20.14
N GLU A 134 -0.79 -9.48 -20.49
CA GLU A 134 -0.65 -10.83 -19.99
C GLU A 134 0.84 -11.16 -19.80
N HIS A 135 1.35 -10.85 -18.61
CA HIS A 135 2.63 -11.38 -18.18
C HIS A 135 2.37 -12.86 -17.93
N VAL A 136 3.11 -13.71 -18.61
CA VAL A 136 3.08 -15.17 -18.44
C VAL A 136 3.44 -15.48 -16.99
N MET A 137 2.43 -15.43 -16.12
CA MET A 137 2.53 -15.88 -14.74
C MET A 137 2.44 -17.40 -14.72
N THR A 138 3.25 -18.03 -13.87
CA THR A 138 3.10 -19.48 -13.65
C THR A 138 1.73 -19.79 -13.07
N PRO A 139 1.13 -20.96 -13.39
CA PRO A 139 -0.20 -21.33 -12.89
C PRO A 139 -0.34 -21.24 -11.36
N GLU A 140 0.74 -21.51 -10.63
CA GLU A 140 0.76 -21.45 -9.16
C GLU A 140 0.65 -20.02 -8.61
N ILE A 141 1.29 -19.04 -9.29
CA ILE A 141 1.17 -17.61 -8.91
C ILE A 141 -0.24 -17.12 -9.23
N GLN A 142 -0.80 -17.55 -10.35
CA GLN A 142 -2.15 -17.18 -10.77
C GLN A 142 -3.21 -17.74 -9.82
N GLN A 143 -3.00 -18.96 -9.32
CA GLN A 143 -3.90 -19.58 -8.34
C GLN A 143 -3.81 -18.91 -6.97
N GLY A 144 -2.62 -18.57 -6.47
CA GLY A 144 -2.45 -17.84 -5.21
C GLY A 144 -3.07 -16.43 -5.22
N LEU A 145 -3.01 -15.74 -6.36
CA LEU A 145 -3.68 -14.44 -6.56
C LEU A 145 -5.21 -14.62 -6.66
N ALA A 146 -5.69 -15.70 -7.27
CA ALA A 146 -7.12 -16.01 -7.39
C ALA A 146 -7.74 -16.35 -6.03
N ASP A 147 -7.01 -17.04 -5.15
CA ASP A 147 -7.49 -17.45 -3.82
C ASP A 147 -7.69 -16.24 -2.88
N SER A 148 -6.98 -15.12 -3.10
CA SER A 148 -7.13 -13.88 -2.34
C SER A 148 -8.15 -12.91 -2.96
N ALA A 149 -8.63 -13.18 -4.16
CA ALA A 149 -9.55 -12.31 -4.89
C ALA A 149 -11.02 -12.72 -4.66
N MET A 150 -11.88 -11.72 -4.51
CA MET A 150 -13.33 -11.95 -4.41
C MET A 150 -13.88 -12.40 -5.76
N PRO A 151 -14.76 -13.44 -5.81
CA PRO A 151 -15.49 -13.79 -7.02
C PRO A 151 -16.28 -12.59 -7.56
N LYS A 152 -16.29 -12.40 -8.88
CA LYS A 152 -17.03 -11.30 -9.51
C LYS A 152 -18.50 -11.29 -9.10
N SER A 153 -19.14 -12.43 -9.03
CA SER A 153 -20.53 -12.59 -8.59
C SER A 153 -20.78 -12.12 -7.15
N ALA A 154 -19.79 -12.23 -6.27
CA ALA A 154 -19.88 -11.72 -4.90
C ALA A 154 -19.66 -10.19 -4.85
N TYR A 155 -18.74 -9.66 -5.64
CA TYR A 155 -18.52 -8.23 -5.80
C TYR A 155 -19.78 -7.54 -6.34
N ASP A 156 -20.34 -8.05 -7.46
CA ASP A 156 -21.54 -7.48 -8.09
C ASP A 156 -22.72 -7.46 -7.10
N ARG A 157 -22.90 -8.54 -6.31
CA ARG A 157 -23.96 -8.59 -5.27
C ARG A 157 -23.76 -7.54 -4.18
N LYS A 158 -22.52 -7.36 -3.68
CA LYS A 158 -22.22 -6.33 -2.66
C LYS A 158 -22.48 -4.94 -3.19
N MET A 159 -22.06 -4.65 -4.43
CA MET A 159 -22.31 -3.37 -5.07
C MET A 159 -23.79 -3.12 -5.32
N ASP A 160 -24.53 -4.13 -5.79
CA ASP A 160 -25.98 -4.02 -6.02
C ASP A 160 -26.74 -3.80 -4.70
N GLN A 161 -26.39 -4.55 -3.65
CA GLN A 161 -26.94 -4.35 -2.32
C GLN A 161 -26.66 -2.92 -1.81
N PHE A 162 -25.42 -2.46 -1.90
CA PHE A 162 -25.02 -1.11 -1.49
C PHE A 162 -25.84 -0.02 -2.19
N LYS A 163 -26.09 -0.15 -3.50
CA LYS A 163 -26.87 0.81 -4.28
C LYS A 163 -28.33 0.92 -3.79
N HIS A 164 -28.92 -0.19 -3.38
CA HIS A 164 -30.34 -0.26 -2.99
C HIS A 164 -30.60 -0.02 -1.50
N GLU A 165 -29.57 -0.07 -0.66
CA GLU A 165 -29.73 0.19 0.77
C GLU A 165 -30.10 1.65 1.08
N LYS A 166 -30.99 1.82 2.07
CA LYS A 166 -31.36 3.13 2.61
C LYS A 166 -30.33 3.66 3.61
N ARG A 167 -29.69 2.75 4.32
CA ARG A 167 -28.60 3.02 5.26
C ARG A 167 -27.36 2.30 4.76
N ILE A 168 -26.37 3.05 4.36
CA ILE A 168 -25.12 2.52 3.84
C ILE A 168 -24.05 2.46 4.93
N VAL A 169 -23.31 1.36 4.95
CA VAL A 169 -22.18 1.16 5.84
C VAL A 169 -20.93 1.02 4.99
N MET A 170 -19.96 1.88 5.24
CA MET A 170 -18.66 1.84 4.55
C MET A 170 -17.81 0.73 5.16
N ASN A 171 -18.00 -0.51 4.68
CA ASN A 171 -17.24 -1.67 5.12
C ASN A 171 -15.79 -1.59 4.63
N ASP A 172 -14.83 -1.98 5.47
CA ASP A 172 -13.40 -1.84 5.19
C ASP A 172 -12.97 -2.63 3.94
N ASP A 173 -13.57 -3.78 3.66
CA ASP A 173 -13.29 -4.65 2.51
C ASP A 173 -13.78 -4.11 1.15
N MET A 174 -14.69 -3.15 1.17
CA MET A 174 -15.28 -2.52 -0.03
C MET A 174 -15.19 -0.99 0.03
N PHE A 175 -14.45 -0.44 0.98
CA PHE A 175 -14.45 1.01 1.25
C PHE A 175 -14.08 1.83 0.02
N ALA A 176 -13.03 1.43 -0.68
CA ALA A 176 -12.56 2.16 -1.85
C ALA A 176 -13.59 2.16 -2.99
N ASP A 177 -14.20 1.00 -3.25
CA ASP A 177 -15.21 0.83 -4.32
C ASP A 177 -16.53 1.55 -3.96
N TYR A 178 -16.95 1.49 -2.69
CA TYR A 178 -18.12 2.24 -2.21
C TYR A 178 -17.88 3.74 -2.23
N TYR A 179 -16.67 4.20 -1.90
CA TYR A 179 -16.30 5.61 -2.00
C TYR A 179 -16.37 6.11 -3.44
N ASP A 180 -15.83 5.32 -4.40
CA ASP A 180 -15.90 5.64 -5.82
C ASP A 180 -17.35 5.71 -6.32
N GLU A 181 -18.17 4.73 -5.97
CA GLU A 181 -19.59 4.71 -6.33
C GLU A 181 -20.35 5.93 -5.77
N VAL A 182 -20.15 6.28 -4.50
CA VAL A 182 -20.82 7.46 -3.88
C VAL A 182 -20.37 8.75 -4.52
N THR A 183 -19.07 8.89 -4.84
CA THR A 183 -18.52 10.12 -5.45
C THR A 183 -18.93 10.26 -6.91
N SER A 184 -18.98 9.15 -7.65
CA SER A 184 -19.36 9.13 -9.08
C SER A 184 -20.87 9.29 -9.29
N SER A 185 -21.69 8.80 -8.35
CA SER A 185 -23.16 8.78 -8.45
C SER A 185 -23.82 9.55 -7.32
N LEU A 186 -23.23 10.66 -6.87
CA LEU A 186 -23.58 11.37 -5.64
C LEU A 186 -25.09 11.67 -5.52
N ASP A 187 -25.74 12.11 -6.60
CA ASP A 187 -27.16 12.46 -6.58
C ASP A 187 -28.08 11.28 -6.19
N HIS A 188 -27.66 10.05 -6.44
CA HIS A 188 -28.38 8.83 -6.01
C HIS A 188 -28.31 8.60 -4.49
N TYR A 189 -27.28 9.15 -3.83
CA TYR A 189 -26.99 8.90 -2.42
C TYR A 189 -27.39 10.03 -1.49
N ILE A 190 -27.78 11.21 -2.02
CA ILE A 190 -28.24 12.36 -1.22
C ILE A 190 -29.44 11.95 -0.38
N GLY A 191 -29.38 12.29 0.92
CA GLY A 191 -30.42 11.97 1.90
C GLY A 191 -30.34 10.57 2.50
N LYS A 192 -29.49 9.67 1.99
CA LYS A 192 -29.28 8.36 2.61
C LYS A 192 -28.48 8.49 3.91
N GLU A 193 -28.78 7.64 4.87
CA GLU A 193 -27.96 7.52 6.07
C GLU A 193 -26.65 6.78 5.76
N ILE A 194 -25.55 7.26 6.33
CA ILE A 194 -24.22 6.67 6.14
C ILE A 194 -23.51 6.47 7.48
N THR A 195 -22.80 5.35 7.60
CA THR A 195 -21.88 5.06 8.69
C THR A 195 -20.48 4.88 8.12
N VAL A 196 -19.51 5.66 8.63
CA VAL A 196 -18.12 5.65 8.14
C VAL A 196 -17.16 5.60 9.31
N LYS A 197 -16.09 4.80 9.18
CA LYS A 197 -14.93 4.80 10.10
C LYS A 197 -13.71 5.39 9.41
N GLY A 198 -13.01 6.26 10.12
CA GLY A 198 -11.79 6.88 9.60
C GLY A 198 -11.09 7.73 10.64
N PHE A 199 -9.95 8.27 10.28
CA PHE A 199 -9.25 9.23 11.11
C PHE A 199 -9.58 10.67 10.71
N VAL A 200 -9.50 11.55 11.69
CA VAL A 200 -9.72 12.98 11.50
C VAL A 200 -8.54 13.61 10.76
N HIS A 201 -8.83 14.22 9.62
CA HIS A 201 -7.89 15.06 8.89
C HIS A 201 -8.45 16.48 8.81
N LYS A 202 -7.62 17.47 9.18
CA LYS A 202 -7.95 18.89 9.09
C LYS A 202 -7.19 19.51 7.94
N GLU A 203 -7.88 19.86 6.88
CA GLU A 203 -7.31 20.50 5.70
C GLU A 203 -7.42 22.01 5.79
N ALA A 204 -6.43 22.74 5.27
CA ALA A 204 -6.46 24.19 5.21
C ALA A 204 -7.61 24.66 4.30
N GLY A 205 -8.38 25.67 4.77
CA GLY A 205 -9.52 26.22 4.01
C GLY A 205 -10.87 25.63 4.41
N LEU A 206 -10.92 24.60 5.26
CA LEU A 206 -12.17 24.12 5.85
C LEU A 206 -12.69 25.07 6.93
N ARG A 207 -14.01 25.10 7.12
CA ARG A 207 -14.64 25.86 8.21
C ARG A 207 -14.36 25.17 9.55
N ALA A 208 -14.45 25.91 10.66
CA ALA A 208 -14.14 25.38 11.99
C ALA A 208 -14.95 24.10 12.35
N HIS A 209 -16.22 24.04 11.92
CA HIS A 209 -17.10 22.90 12.17
C HIS A 209 -17.03 21.80 11.09
N GLN A 210 -16.02 21.85 10.22
CA GLN A 210 -15.78 20.88 9.17
C GLN A 210 -14.43 20.17 9.38
N LEU A 211 -14.40 18.89 8.99
CA LEU A 211 -13.20 18.08 8.89
C LEU A 211 -13.37 17.04 7.77
N VAL A 212 -12.29 16.39 7.39
CA VAL A 212 -12.33 15.22 6.50
C VAL A 212 -12.20 13.97 7.34
N LEU A 213 -13.15 13.06 7.22
CA LEU A 213 -13.05 11.72 7.78
C LEU A 213 -12.39 10.81 6.74
N SER A 214 -11.15 10.44 6.99
CA SER A 214 -10.22 9.97 5.97
C SER A 214 -9.75 8.54 6.22
N ARG A 215 -9.38 7.86 5.14
CA ARG A 215 -8.63 6.60 5.12
C ARG A 215 -7.52 6.70 4.06
N PHE A 216 -6.40 6.04 4.30
CA PHE A 216 -5.41 5.85 3.24
C PHE A 216 -5.78 4.63 2.41
N MET A 217 -5.89 4.84 1.09
CA MET A 217 -6.06 3.78 0.11
C MET A 217 -4.71 3.42 -0.50
N ILE A 218 -4.38 2.14 -0.51
CA ILE A 218 -3.17 1.60 -1.11
C ILE A 218 -3.55 0.67 -2.27
N THR A 219 -3.05 0.96 -3.47
CA THR A 219 -3.29 0.12 -4.64
C THR A 219 -2.26 -1.00 -4.73
N HIS A 220 -0.97 -0.69 -4.60
CA HIS A 220 0.13 -1.65 -4.68
C HIS A 220 0.98 -1.63 -3.41
N CYS A 221 1.50 -0.48 -3.03
CA CYS A 221 2.35 -0.33 -1.85
C CYS A 221 2.21 1.06 -1.21
N ILE A 222 2.77 1.24 -0.03
CA ILE A 222 2.69 2.50 0.74
C ILE A 222 3.16 3.74 -0.05
N ALA A 223 4.00 3.56 -1.08
CA ALA A 223 4.46 4.68 -1.91
C ALA A 223 3.34 5.28 -2.77
N ASP A 224 2.36 4.47 -3.20
CA ASP A 224 1.19 4.91 -3.97
C ASP A 224 -0.02 5.28 -3.09
N ALA A 225 0.13 5.22 -1.77
CA ALA A 225 -0.96 5.55 -0.85
C ALA A 225 -1.56 6.91 -1.15
N SER A 226 -2.87 6.96 -1.31
CA SER A 226 -3.67 8.16 -1.53
C SER A 226 -4.67 8.35 -0.40
N LEU A 227 -5.00 9.60 -0.10
CA LEU A 227 -5.98 9.93 0.93
C LEU A 227 -7.37 10.04 0.30
N ILE A 228 -8.29 9.18 0.72
CA ILE A 228 -9.72 9.25 0.34
C ILE A 228 -10.55 9.50 1.59
N GLY A 229 -11.73 10.11 1.44
CA GLY A 229 -12.61 10.37 2.58
C GLY A 229 -13.74 11.31 2.28
N PHE A 230 -14.58 11.52 3.27
CA PHE A 230 -15.76 12.36 3.17
C PHE A 230 -15.57 13.65 3.98
N LEU A 231 -15.94 14.78 3.38
CA LEU A 231 -16.13 15.98 4.17
C LEU A 231 -17.26 15.72 5.19
N ALA A 232 -17.06 16.09 6.43
CA ALA A 232 -18.04 15.94 7.49
C ALA A 232 -18.23 17.25 8.24
N GLU A 233 -19.45 17.51 8.69
CA GLU A 233 -19.82 18.78 9.31
C GLU A 233 -20.78 18.57 10.49
N TRP A 234 -20.41 19.13 11.65
CA TRP A 234 -21.26 19.27 12.83
C TRP A 234 -20.67 20.27 13.84
N ASN A 235 -21.49 20.76 14.76
CA ASN A 235 -21.03 21.64 15.83
C ASN A 235 -20.14 20.83 16.81
N GLY A 236 -18.90 21.24 17.01
CA GLY A 236 -17.93 20.58 17.89
C GLY A 236 -16.86 19.78 17.12
N ALA A 237 -16.90 19.71 15.79
CA ALA A 237 -15.87 19.07 14.98
C ALA A 237 -14.48 19.67 15.18
N GLU A 238 -14.42 20.96 15.54
CA GLU A 238 -13.19 21.70 15.85
C GLU A 238 -12.43 21.15 17.07
N GLN A 239 -13.10 20.48 17.99
CA GLN A 239 -12.53 19.96 19.23
C GLN A 239 -11.74 18.67 19.00
N LEU A 240 -12.03 17.94 17.91
CA LEU A 240 -11.32 16.72 17.58
C LEU A 240 -9.90 17.03 17.12
N GLN A 241 -8.94 16.24 17.60
CA GLN A 241 -7.55 16.36 17.17
C GLN A 241 -7.33 15.60 15.84
N PRO A 242 -6.39 16.04 14.98
CA PRO A 242 -5.94 15.23 13.86
C PRO A 242 -5.51 13.84 14.32
N ASP A 243 -5.65 12.84 13.47
CA ASP A 243 -5.35 11.43 13.70
C ASP A 243 -6.26 10.71 14.70
N THR A 244 -7.24 11.40 15.33
CA THR A 244 -8.26 10.72 16.13
C THR A 244 -9.12 9.84 15.25
N TRP A 245 -9.23 8.55 15.58
CA TRP A 245 -10.12 7.62 14.89
C TRP A 245 -11.54 7.71 15.43
N ILE A 246 -12.50 7.88 14.53
CA ILE A 246 -13.92 7.95 14.89
C ILE A 246 -14.79 7.09 13.98
N GLU A 247 -15.90 6.63 14.52
CA GLU A 247 -17.03 6.13 13.76
C GLU A 247 -18.10 7.22 13.74
N LEU A 248 -18.48 7.63 12.53
CA LEU A 248 -19.41 8.72 12.28
C LEU A 248 -20.68 8.17 11.62
N GLU A 249 -21.83 8.57 12.14
CA GLU A 249 -23.13 8.36 11.52
C GLU A 249 -23.75 9.70 11.13
N GLY A 250 -24.30 9.77 9.94
CA GLY A 250 -24.91 11.01 9.44
C GLY A 250 -25.76 10.78 8.20
N THR A 251 -26.08 11.89 7.54
CA THR A 251 -26.83 11.89 6.28
C THR A 251 -25.93 12.46 5.18
N LEU A 252 -25.90 11.80 4.05
CA LEU A 252 -25.18 12.28 2.86
C LEU A 252 -25.91 13.48 2.26
N ASP A 253 -25.14 14.49 1.92
CA ASP A 253 -25.55 15.71 1.25
C ASP A 253 -24.44 16.12 0.27
N LYS A 254 -24.63 17.20 -0.46
CA LYS A 254 -23.62 17.78 -1.35
C LYS A 254 -23.11 19.11 -0.85
N ALA A 255 -21.83 19.37 -1.04
CA ALA A 255 -21.20 20.64 -0.76
C ALA A 255 -20.32 21.08 -1.94
N SER A 256 -20.12 22.40 -2.05
CA SER A 256 -19.11 22.92 -2.98
C SER A 256 -17.79 23.11 -2.22
N TYR A 257 -16.72 22.53 -2.74
CA TYR A 257 -15.38 22.68 -2.21
C TYR A 257 -14.40 22.90 -3.37
N ASN A 258 -13.65 24.01 -3.34
CA ASN A 258 -12.72 24.40 -4.40
C ASN A 258 -13.32 24.37 -5.82
N GLY A 259 -14.61 24.72 -5.96
CA GLY A 259 -15.30 24.73 -7.25
C GLY A 259 -15.86 23.38 -7.71
N ALA A 260 -15.56 22.28 -7.01
CA ALA A 260 -16.14 20.98 -7.26
C ALA A 260 -17.32 20.69 -6.34
N VAL A 261 -18.28 19.88 -6.80
CA VAL A 261 -19.35 19.32 -5.95
C VAL A 261 -18.84 18.01 -5.38
N ILE A 262 -18.83 17.91 -4.06
CA ILE A 262 -18.34 16.75 -3.32
C ILE A 262 -19.38 16.24 -2.32
N PRO A 263 -19.32 14.94 -1.94
CA PRO A 263 -20.15 14.42 -0.85
C PRO A 263 -19.74 15.02 0.49
N ILE A 264 -20.74 15.40 1.29
CA ILE A 264 -20.58 15.83 2.68
C ILE A 264 -21.49 15.01 3.58
N ILE A 265 -21.00 14.63 4.74
CA ILE A 265 -21.78 13.95 5.77
C ILE A 265 -22.24 14.99 6.79
N ARG A 266 -23.56 15.22 6.88
CA ARG A 266 -24.17 15.93 7.98
C ARG A 266 -24.24 15.01 9.18
N ALA A 267 -23.30 15.14 10.09
CA ALA A 267 -23.16 14.22 11.21
C ALA A 267 -24.31 14.30 12.19
N LYS A 268 -24.84 13.15 12.61
CA LYS A 268 -25.85 12.98 13.65
C LYS A 268 -25.25 12.50 14.95
N ARG A 269 -24.33 11.54 14.86
CA ARG A 269 -23.63 10.93 15.99
C ARG A 269 -22.22 10.56 15.59
N TRP A 270 -21.32 10.59 16.54
CA TRP A 270 -19.98 10.07 16.40
C TRP A 270 -19.51 9.48 17.72
N LYS A 271 -18.55 8.59 17.64
CA LYS A 271 -17.84 8.06 18.79
C LYS A 271 -16.37 7.87 18.42
N GLU A 272 -15.48 8.11 19.38
CA GLU A 272 -14.08 7.77 19.25
C GLU A 272 -13.90 6.24 19.28
N ILE A 273 -13.02 5.74 18.45
CA ILE A 273 -12.67 4.32 18.37
C ILE A 273 -11.15 4.20 18.38
N SER A 274 -10.64 3.02 18.73
CA SER A 274 -9.23 2.71 18.52
C SER A 274 -8.91 2.60 17.03
N GLU A 275 -7.64 2.86 16.67
CA GLU A 275 -7.15 2.56 15.33
C GLU A 275 -7.44 1.09 15.01
N PRO A 276 -8.06 0.78 13.86
CA PRO A 276 -8.32 -0.60 13.46
C PRO A 276 -7.02 -1.35 13.15
N GLU A 277 -7.01 -2.65 13.28
CA GLU A 277 -5.85 -3.50 12.93
C GLU A 277 -5.44 -3.31 11.47
N GLN A 278 -6.42 -3.08 10.59
CA GLN A 278 -6.24 -2.70 9.18
C GLN A 278 -6.57 -1.20 9.01
N PRO A 279 -5.60 -0.29 9.19
CA PRO A 279 -5.84 1.15 9.08
C PRO A 279 -6.00 1.61 7.63
N TYR A 280 -5.55 0.82 6.67
CA TYR A 280 -5.65 1.12 5.24
C TYR A 280 -6.86 0.45 4.60
N VAL A 281 -7.27 0.98 3.46
CA VAL A 281 -8.28 0.37 2.60
C VAL A 281 -7.66 0.08 1.24
N TYR A 282 -8.23 -0.89 0.53
CA TYR A 282 -7.71 -1.38 -0.73
C TYR A 282 -8.85 -1.45 -1.75
N PRO A 283 -8.61 -1.18 -3.04
CA PRO A 283 -9.57 -1.55 -4.09
C PRO A 283 -9.81 -3.06 -4.06
N ALA A 284 -11.05 -3.47 -4.23
CA ALA A 284 -11.38 -4.90 -4.21
C ALA A 284 -10.61 -5.66 -5.28
N ALA A 285 -9.93 -6.72 -4.90
CA ALA A 285 -9.34 -7.66 -5.84
C ALA A 285 -10.45 -8.57 -6.38
N ILE A 286 -10.73 -8.52 -7.69
CA ILE A 286 -11.83 -9.24 -8.33
C ILE A 286 -11.25 -10.37 -9.19
N ASN A 287 -11.76 -11.59 -8.99
CA ASN A 287 -11.47 -12.70 -9.89
C ASN A 287 -12.44 -12.66 -11.08
N MET A 288 -11.89 -12.48 -12.28
CA MET A 288 -12.66 -12.36 -13.53
C MET A 288 -12.94 -13.72 -14.21
N THR A 289 -12.47 -14.83 -13.61
CA THR A 289 -12.53 -16.16 -14.25
C THR A 289 -13.79 -16.98 -13.89
N GLU A 290 -14.79 -16.39 -13.23
CA GLU A 290 -16.12 -16.99 -12.96
C GLU A 290 -17.24 -16.26 -13.69
#